data_edce7f2a35b036bd511ce3df7a6cd752
#
_entry.id   edce7f2a35b036bd511ce3df7a6cd752
#
_cell.length_a   1.000
_cell.length_b   1.000
_cell.length_c   1.000
_cell.angle_alpha   90.00
_cell.angle_beta   90.00
_cell.angle_gamma   90.00
#
_symmetry.space_group_name_H-M   'P 1'
#
loop_
_entity.id
_entity.type
_entity.pdbx_description
1 polymer ?
#
loop_
_entity_poly.entity_id
_entity_poly.type
_entity_poly.pdbx_seq_one_letter_code
_entity_poly.pdbx_strand_id
1 'polypeptide(L)'
;HSSNRRQRQMCIRDRDLSNSYVRLEVICDREGFWLKPHCDIEEKLMSSIVFVNLHNESENLGTDFYDAKLNKVKTVPYKHNYGYFFTSGPNTWHGMEKKEIKKERRCIQINYVTFETDWKVKS
;
A
#
# COMPACT_ATOMS: atom_id res chain seq x y z
N HIS A 1 6.37 -22.83 9.02
CA HIS A 1 7.18 -21.91 8.33
C HIS A 1 7.32 -22.18 6.84
N SER A 2 7.43 -23.40 6.39
CA SER A 2 7.45 -23.67 4.95
C SER A 2 6.09 -23.39 4.33
N SER A 3 4.99 -23.65 5.02
CA SER A 3 3.66 -23.30 4.52
C SER A 3 3.45 -21.80 4.42
N ASN A 4 3.96 -21.03 5.39
CA ASN A 4 3.89 -19.58 5.33
C ASN A 4 4.69 -19.02 4.16
N ARG A 5 5.86 -19.59 3.93
CA ARG A 5 6.67 -19.21 2.79
C ARG A 5 5.96 -19.53 1.47
N ARG A 6 5.32 -20.69 1.41
CA ARG A 6 4.58 -21.10 0.22
C ARG A 6 3.42 -20.16 -0.06
N GLN A 7 2.69 -19.78 0.97
CA GLN A 7 1.58 -18.85 0.80
C GLN A 7 2.06 -17.50 0.28
N ARG A 8 3.14 -16.98 0.83
CA ARG A 8 3.70 -15.72 0.35
C ARG A 8 4.17 -15.83 -1.08
N GLN A 9 4.77 -16.97 -1.45
CA GLN A 9 5.19 -17.18 -2.83
C GLN A 9 4.00 -17.25 -3.77
N MET A 10 2.89 -17.82 -3.34
CA MET A 10 1.69 -17.86 -4.16
C MET A 10 1.13 -16.47 -4.41
N CYS A 11 1.10 -15.62 -3.40
CA CYS A 11 0.66 -14.24 -3.57
C CYS A 11 1.56 -13.47 -4.54
N ILE A 12 2.85 -13.76 -4.53
CA ILE A 12 3.79 -13.11 -5.43
C ILE A 12 3.70 -13.72 -6.83
N ARG A 13 3.49 -15.03 -6.92
CA ARG A 13 3.45 -15.72 -8.21
C ARG A 13 2.25 -15.35 -9.07
N ASP A 14 1.15 -14.90 -8.45
CA ASP A 14 0.02 -14.42 -9.22
C ASP A 14 0.41 -13.19 -10.04
N ARG A 15 1.52 -12.55 -9.67
CA ARG A 15 2.10 -11.44 -10.40
C ARG A 15 3.58 -11.72 -10.58
N ASP A 16 4.00 -11.96 -11.82
CA ASP A 16 5.40 -12.14 -12.12
C ASP A 16 6.13 -10.80 -11.97
N LEU A 17 7.04 -10.73 -11.00
CA LEU A 17 7.79 -9.51 -10.75
C LEU A 17 9.11 -9.46 -11.53
N SER A 18 9.45 -10.54 -12.27
CA SER A 18 10.62 -10.52 -13.13
C SER A 18 10.46 -9.43 -14.18
N ASN A 19 11.54 -8.70 -14.45
CA ASN A 19 11.52 -7.59 -15.42
C ASN A 19 10.57 -6.45 -15.05
N SER A 20 10.18 -6.36 -13.78
CA SER A 20 9.46 -5.19 -13.29
C SER A 20 10.45 -4.14 -12.80
N TYR A 21 9.92 -3.02 -12.35
CA TYR A 21 10.70 -1.93 -11.80
C TYR A 21 10.19 -1.58 -10.42
N VAL A 22 11.06 -1.06 -9.57
CA VAL A 22 10.68 -0.59 -8.24
C VAL A 22 10.48 0.92 -8.31
N ARG A 23 9.36 1.38 -7.77
CA ARG A 23 9.08 2.79 -7.58
C ARG A 23 9.03 3.07 -6.09
N LEU A 24 9.87 4.00 -5.66
CA LEU A 24 9.98 4.38 -4.25
C LEU A 24 9.53 5.82 -4.10
N GLU A 25 8.60 6.05 -3.16
CA GLU A 25 8.13 7.41 -2.87
C GLU A 25 8.05 7.62 -1.37
N VAL A 26 8.45 8.82 -0.94
CA VAL A 26 8.22 9.29 0.42
C VAL A 26 7.03 10.25 0.36
N ILE A 27 5.99 9.94 1.10
CA ILE A 27 4.73 10.68 1.05
C ILE A 27 4.48 11.37 2.38
N CYS A 28 4.00 12.61 2.28
CA CYS A 28 3.63 13.40 3.45
C CYS A 28 2.26 14.00 3.18
N ASP A 29 1.26 13.47 3.87
CA ASP A 29 -0.11 13.95 3.76
C ASP A 29 -0.42 14.91 4.91
N ARG A 30 -1.12 15.99 4.60
CA ARG A 30 -1.47 17.01 5.58
C ARG A 30 -2.98 17.12 5.72
N GLU A 31 -3.41 17.96 6.63
CA GLU A 31 -4.83 18.13 6.90
C GLU A 31 -5.61 18.39 5.62
N GLY A 32 -6.76 17.74 5.53
CA GLY A 32 -7.61 17.81 4.34
C GLY A 32 -7.40 16.67 3.36
N PHE A 33 -6.32 15.92 3.49
CA PHE A 33 -6.08 14.80 2.59
C PHE A 33 -7.09 13.68 2.80
N TRP A 34 -7.55 13.13 1.70
CA TRP A 34 -8.38 11.92 1.68
C TRP A 34 -8.21 11.25 0.33
N LEU A 35 -8.57 10.00 0.27
CA LEU A 35 -8.42 9.22 -0.95
C LEU A 35 -9.65 8.32 -1.07
N LYS A 36 -10.41 8.50 -2.15
CA LYS A 36 -11.60 7.69 -2.36
C LYS A 36 -11.23 6.22 -2.59
N PRO A 37 -12.13 5.28 -2.31
CA PRO A 37 -11.88 3.88 -2.62
C PRO A 37 -11.55 3.69 -4.09
N HIS A 38 -10.46 2.98 -4.34
CA HIS A 38 -10.00 2.71 -5.71
C HIS A 38 -9.16 1.45 -5.72
N CYS A 39 -8.96 0.90 -6.89
CA CYS A 39 -7.95 -0.11 -7.14
C CYS A 39 -6.80 0.56 -7.87
N ASP A 40 -5.60 0.04 -7.68
CA ASP A 40 -4.44 0.59 -8.39
C ASP A 40 -4.51 0.23 -9.87
N ILE A 41 -3.75 0.98 -10.67
CA ILE A 41 -3.66 0.73 -12.12
C ILE A 41 -3.02 -0.63 -12.37
N GLU A 42 -3.30 -1.22 -13.53
CA GLU A 42 -2.79 -2.55 -13.90
C GLU A 42 -1.26 -2.59 -13.90
N GLU A 43 -0.62 -1.49 -14.26
CA GLU A 43 0.83 -1.40 -14.34
C GLU A 43 1.49 -1.50 -12.97
N LYS A 44 0.74 -1.37 -11.89
CA LYS A 44 1.26 -1.53 -10.55
C LYS A 44 1.02 -2.96 -10.10
N LEU A 45 2.08 -3.77 -10.13
CA LEU A 45 1.99 -5.20 -9.84
C LEU A 45 1.86 -5.50 -8.36
N MET A 46 2.54 -4.73 -7.53
CA MET A 46 2.48 -4.89 -6.09
C MET A 46 2.61 -3.53 -5.43
N SER A 47 1.82 -3.30 -4.40
CA SER A 47 1.86 -2.08 -3.61
C SER A 47 2.27 -2.42 -2.19
N SER A 48 3.16 -1.62 -1.62
CA SER A 48 3.48 -1.75 -0.20
C SER A 48 3.66 -0.37 0.40
N ILE A 49 3.32 -0.27 1.67
CA ILE A 49 3.45 0.97 2.43
C ILE A 49 4.03 0.63 3.80
N VAL A 50 4.98 1.46 4.24
CA VAL A 50 5.48 1.45 5.61
C VAL A 50 5.15 2.82 6.20
N PHE A 51 4.43 2.82 7.31
CA PHE A 51 4.03 4.05 7.98
C PHE A 51 5.15 4.58 8.87
N VAL A 52 5.29 5.91 8.88
CA VAL A 52 6.31 6.62 9.66
C VAL A 52 5.59 7.62 10.55
N ASN A 53 5.10 7.14 11.69
CA ASN A 53 4.32 7.97 12.61
C ASN A 53 5.23 8.60 13.66
N LEU A 54 5.87 9.70 13.29
CA LEU A 54 6.83 10.39 14.15
C LEU A 54 6.19 11.35 15.15
N HIS A 55 4.95 11.76 14.89
CA HIS A 55 4.28 12.79 15.69
C HIS A 55 3.17 12.23 16.56
N ASN A 56 3.16 10.93 16.74
CA ASN A 56 2.13 10.26 17.54
C ASN A 56 0.71 10.64 17.10
N GLU A 57 0.52 10.65 15.78
CA GLU A 57 -0.80 10.87 15.19
C GLU A 57 -1.71 9.68 15.48
N SER A 58 -3.01 9.87 15.29
CA SER A 58 -3.99 8.82 15.54
C SER A 58 -3.76 7.61 14.64
N GLU A 59 -3.91 6.42 15.22
CA GLU A 59 -3.78 5.18 14.45
C GLU A 59 -4.86 5.02 13.39
N ASN A 60 -5.95 5.77 13.45
CA ASN A 60 -6.99 5.68 12.43
C ASN A 60 -6.57 6.31 11.10
N LEU A 61 -5.39 6.93 11.03
CA LEU A 61 -4.86 7.54 9.80
C LEU A 61 -4.15 6.53 8.89
N GLY A 62 -4.38 5.26 9.08
CA GLY A 62 -3.80 4.24 8.20
C GLY A 62 -4.51 4.16 6.85
N THR A 63 -4.53 2.98 6.28
CA THR A 63 -5.19 2.74 5.00
C THR A 63 -6.46 1.94 5.23
N ASP A 64 -7.55 2.40 4.62
CA ASP A 64 -8.83 1.73 4.67
C ASP A 64 -8.95 0.74 3.51
N PHE A 65 -9.40 -0.46 3.80
CA PHE A 65 -9.68 -1.47 2.79
C PHE A 65 -11.17 -1.74 2.73
N TYR A 66 -11.65 -1.99 1.52
CA TYR A 66 -13.08 -2.10 1.23
C TYR A 66 -13.37 -3.42 0.50
N ASP A 67 -14.60 -3.90 0.64
CA ASP A 67 -15.08 -5.04 -0.13
C ASP A 67 -15.56 -4.59 -1.52
N ALA A 68 -16.07 -5.54 -2.30
CA ALA A 68 -16.53 -5.24 -3.67
C ALA A 68 -17.73 -4.31 -3.71
N LYS A 69 -18.45 -4.18 -2.60
CA LYS A 69 -19.60 -3.26 -2.49
C LYS A 69 -19.19 -1.92 -1.90
N LEU A 70 -17.88 -1.71 -1.71
CA LEU A 70 -17.29 -0.50 -1.15
C LEU A 70 -17.68 -0.25 0.31
N ASN A 71 -17.95 -1.31 1.04
CA ASN A 71 -18.07 -1.25 2.49
C ASN A 71 -16.69 -1.39 3.10
N LYS A 72 -16.36 -0.49 4.04
CA LYS A 72 -15.07 -0.56 4.72
C LYS A 72 -15.04 -1.79 5.62
N VAL A 73 -14.07 -2.67 5.40
CA VAL A 73 -13.92 -3.91 6.14
C VAL A 73 -12.75 -3.88 7.11
N LYS A 74 -11.79 -2.99 6.90
CA LYS A 74 -10.59 -2.98 7.72
C LYS A 74 -9.84 -1.67 7.53
N THR A 75 -9.20 -1.19 8.60
CA THR A 75 -8.21 -0.11 8.52
C THR A 75 -6.89 -0.68 9.04
N VAL A 76 -5.87 -0.66 8.21
CA VAL A 76 -4.52 -0.99 8.66
C VAL A 76 -4.04 0.21 9.47
N PRO A 77 -3.68 0.03 10.76
CA PRO A 77 -3.42 1.17 11.62
C PRO A 77 -2.15 1.93 11.26
N TYR A 78 -2.20 3.24 11.46
CA TYR A 78 -1.05 4.12 11.25
C TYR A 78 -0.12 4.04 12.46
N LYS A 79 0.69 2.98 12.49
CA LYS A 79 1.68 2.76 13.54
C LYS A 79 3.08 2.93 12.96
N HIS A 80 3.97 3.48 13.77
CA HIS A 80 5.35 3.66 13.33
C HIS A 80 6.01 2.31 13.00
N ASN A 81 6.71 2.24 11.88
CA ASN A 81 7.37 1.03 11.38
C ASN A 81 6.42 -0.13 11.10
N TYR A 82 5.17 0.15 10.91
CA TYR A 82 4.16 -0.84 10.58
C TYR A 82 3.67 -0.60 9.17
N GLY A 83 3.32 -1.65 8.47
CA GLY A 83 2.87 -1.47 7.10
C GLY A 83 2.19 -2.70 6.55
N TYR A 84 2.02 -2.69 5.23
CA TYR A 84 1.35 -3.78 4.53
C TYR A 84 1.85 -3.84 3.10
N PHE A 85 1.56 -4.94 2.45
CA PHE A 85 1.72 -5.05 1.01
C PHE A 85 0.62 -5.96 0.46
N PHE A 86 0.32 -5.75 -0.81
CA PHE A 86 -0.62 -6.62 -1.52
C PHE A 86 -0.29 -6.62 -3.01
N THR A 87 -0.65 -7.71 -3.69
CA THR A 87 -0.61 -7.72 -5.15
C THR A 87 -1.86 -7.02 -5.65
N SER A 88 -1.66 -6.11 -6.61
CA SER A 88 -2.76 -5.32 -7.14
C SER A 88 -3.68 -6.18 -8.00
N GLY A 89 -4.96 -5.92 -7.91
CA GLY A 89 -5.96 -6.65 -8.68
C GLY A 89 -7.27 -5.89 -8.72
N PRO A 90 -8.27 -6.42 -9.43
CA PRO A 90 -9.54 -5.71 -9.63
C PRO A 90 -10.38 -5.60 -8.36
N ASN A 91 -10.04 -6.34 -7.31
CA ASN A 91 -10.81 -6.35 -6.08
C ASN A 91 -10.03 -5.82 -4.87
N THR A 92 -8.88 -5.21 -5.09
CA THR A 92 -8.07 -4.66 -4.00
C THR A 92 -8.44 -3.20 -3.74
N TRP A 93 -9.70 -2.99 -3.34
CA TRP A 93 -10.24 -1.66 -3.07
C TRP A 93 -9.65 -1.09 -1.79
N HIS A 94 -9.07 0.09 -1.88
CA HIS A 94 -8.47 0.75 -0.73
C HIS A 94 -8.53 2.26 -0.90
N GLY A 95 -8.32 2.95 0.21
CA GLY A 95 -8.35 4.40 0.23
C GLY A 95 -8.10 4.91 1.63
N MET A 96 -8.53 6.14 1.86
CA MET A 96 -8.45 6.76 3.17
C MET A 96 -9.57 7.75 3.32
N GLU A 97 -10.46 7.50 4.25
CA GLU A 97 -11.53 8.45 4.57
C GLU A 97 -10.91 9.74 5.12
N LYS A 98 -11.58 10.85 4.93
CA LYS A 98 -11.12 12.12 5.46
C LYS A 98 -11.17 12.07 6.99
N LYS A 99 -10.02 12.33 7.63
CA LYS A 99 -9.88 12.31 9.07
C LYS A 99 -8.98 13.46 9.49
N GLU A 100 -8.99 13.80 10.77
CA GLU A 100 -8.13 14.86 11.27
C GLU A 100 -6.67 14.42 11.25
N ILE A 101 -5.83 15.19 10.58
CA ILE A 101 -4.37 15.02 10.59
C ILE A 101 -3.83 16.28 11.31
N LYS A 102 -3.24 16.10 12.48
CA LYS A 102 -2.81 17.23 13.31
C LYS A 102 -1.57 17.90 12.73
N LYS A 103 -0.57 17.13 12.37
CA LYS A 103 0.66 17.62 11.73
C LYS A 103 0.83 17.06 10.37
N GLU A 104 1.08 15.75 10.27
CA GLU A 104 1.29 15.10 9.00
C GLU A 104 1.23 13.59 9.14
N ARG A 105 0.84 12.94 8.08
CA ARG A 105 0.85 11.48 7.95
C ARG A 105 1.92 11.12 6.95
N ARG A 106 2.96 10.46 7.40
CA ARG A 106 4.09 10.08 6.55
C ARG A 106 4.08 8.59 6.26
N CYS A 107 4.47 8.25 5.06
CA CYS A 107 4.69 6.85 4.70
C CYS A 107 5.73 6.73 3.60
N ILE A 108 6.31 5.55 3.52
CA ILE A 108 7.20 5.18 2.43
C ILE A 108 6.43 4.18 1.59
N GLN A 109 6.28 4.48 0.30
CA GLN A 109 5.57 3.63 -0.63
C GLN A 109 6.59 2.95 -1.53
N ILE A 110 6.49 1.63 -1.61
CA ILE A 110 7.37 0.82 -2.45
C ILE A 110 6.47 0.00 -3.35
N ASN A 111 6.53 0.27 -4.65
CA ASN A 111 5.67 -0.40 -5.62
C ASN A 111 6.51 -1.09 -6.68
N TYR A 112 6.00 -2.24 -7.14
CA TYR A 112 6.58 -2.94 -8.29
C TYR A 112 5.69 -2.63 -9.49
N VAL A 113 6.30 -2.06 -10.54
CA VAL A 113 5.56 -1.53 -11.68
C VAL A 113 6.15 -2.05 -12.99
N THR A 114 5.35 -1.98 -14.06
CA THR A 114 5.79 -2.43 -15.38
C THR A 114 6.51 -1.33 -16.17
N PHE A 115 6.33 -0.07 -15.82
CA PHE A 115 7.00 1.03 -16.51
C PHE A 115 8.38 1.28 -15.91
N GLU A 116 9.26 1.88 -16.70
CA GLU A 116 10.65 2.09 -16.33
C GLU A 116 10.80 3.08 -15.17
N THR A 117 11.63 2.71 -14.21
CA THR A 117 12.06 3.55 -13.09
C THR A 117 13.57 3.39 -12.93
N ASP A 118 14.14 4.01 -11.88
CA ASP A 118 15.58 3.92 -11.62
C ASP A 118 16.03 2.54 -11.17
N TRP A 119 15.14 1.72 -10.66
CA TRP A 119 15.49 0.40 -10.12
C TRP A 119 14.73 -0.71 -10.81
N LYS A 120 15.44 -1.51 -11.57
CA LYS A 120 14.86 -2.67 -12.25
C LYS A 120 15.07 -3.92 -11.43
N VAL A 121 14.03 -4.75 -11.33
CA VAL A 121 14.12 -6.05 -10.69
C VAL A 121 14.75 -7.03 -11.69
N LYS A 122 15.83 -7.68 -11.27
CA LYS A 122 16.48 -8.67 -12.12
C LYS A 122 15.69 -9.97 -12.10
N SER A 123 15.61 -10.58 -13.25
CA SER A 123 14.95 -11.87 -13.37
C SER A 123 15.85 -13.01 -12.89
#